data_689abefcc9a77494d6d2d3a338c8d1fd
#
_entry.id   689abefcc9a77494d6d2d3a338c8d1fd
#
_cell.length_a   1.000
_cell.length_b   1.000
_cell.length_c   1.000
_cell.angle_alpha   90.00
_cell.angle_beta   90.00
_cell.angle_gamma   90.00
#
_symmetry.space_group_name_H-M   'P 1'
#
loop_
_entity.id
_entity.type
_entity.pdbx_description
1 polymer ?
#
loop_
_entity_poly.entity_id
_entity_poly.type
_entity_poly.pdbx_seq_one_letter_code
_entity_poly.pdbx_strand_id
1 'polypeptide(L)'
;VIIQSKTKTVDDPAFRAVIADELAALKKFEKVDLLHSPLAAGNEGQISPDRHSALIIFSPRGTYDEASLYIDTIVASTASVQKAHPDFYVDEAGVSTGAALDKVINGGIAKVGLFALVLTLVILLLVLGSAVSSLVPVLVGLTAVFATFGLITLPSKLVPMDGSVKEVILLVGLAVGVDYSLFYLRRVRDERRSGRSERASIEAAAATSGRAVLISGITVIIAMAGMLLSGDKT
;
A
#
# COMPACT_ATOMS: atom_id res chain seq x y z
N VAL A 1 2.05 -17.49 15.23
CA VAL A 1 1.08 -18.57 14.93
C VAL A 1 0.16 -18.77 16.12
N ILE A 2 -1.12 -18.92 15.85
CA ILE A 2 -2.12 -19.29 16.85
C ILE A 2 -2.44 -20.79 16.73
N ILE A 3 -2.52 -21.47 17.87
CA ILE A 3 -2.94 -22.87 17.98
C ILE A 3 -4.14 -22.90 18.92
N GLN A 4 -5.25 -23.48 18.49
CA GLN A 4 -6.48 -23.53 19.26
C GLN A 4 -7.11 -24.93 19.21
N SER A 5 -7.78 -25.32 20.31
CA SER A 5 -8.63 -26.51 20.36
C SER A 5 -9.88 -26.25 21.17
N LYS A 6 -11.02 -26.78 20.70
CA LYS A 6 -12.30 -26.70 21.44
C LYS A 6 -12.40 -27.67 22.61
N THR A 7 -11.59 -28.71 22.60
CA THR A 7 -11.72 -29.84 23.53
C THR A 7 -10.47 -30.12 24.35
N LYS A 8 -9.29 -29.64 23.91
CA LYS A 8 -8.00 -29.93 24.55
C LYS A 8 -7.36 -28.65 25.05
N THR A 9 -6.69 -28.72 26.17
CA THR A 9 -5.94 -27.60 26.76
C THR A 9 -4.44 -27.75 26.49
N VAL A 10 -3.68 -26.69 26.72
CA VAL A 10 -2.19 -26.67 26.56
C VAL A 10 -1.49 -27.73 27.45
N ASP A 11 -2.15 -28.23 28.48
CA ASP A 11 -1.62 -29.29 29.35
C ASP A 11 -1.73 -30.68 28.72
N ASP A 12 -2.60 -30.85 27.72
CA ASP A 12 -2.79 -32.10 27.00
C ASP A 12 -1.53 -32.44 26.17
N PRO A 13 -1.02 -33.67 26.23
CA PRO A 13 0.11 -34.09 25.41
C PRO A 13 -0.08 -33.87 23.90
N ALA A 14 -1.33 -34.04 23.40
CA ALA A 14 -1.62 -33.80 22.01
C ALA A 14 -1.49 -32.31 21.62
N PHE A 15 -1.91 -31.38 22.50
CA PHE A 15 -1.73 -29.95 22.25
C PHE A 15 -0.24 -29.57 22.24
N ARG A 16 0.52 -30.11 23.19
CA ARG A 16 1.98 -29.90 23.25
C ARG A 16 2.71 -30.46 22.02
N ALA A 17 2.23 -31.57 21.45
CA ALA A 17 2.77 -32.12 20.22
C ALA A 17 2.58 -31.14 19.04
N VAL A 18 1.42 -30.53 18.89
CA VAL A 18 1.18 -29.51 17.85
C VAL A 18 2.13 -28.31 18.01
N ILE A 19 2.31 -27.81 19.25
CA ILE A 19 3.26 -26.74 19.53
C ILE A 19 4.70 -27.15 19.14
N ALA A 20 5.10 -28.39 19.47
CA ALA A 20 6.43 -28.87 19.17
C ALA A 20 6.67 -29.03 17.65
N ASP A 21 5.68 -29.54 16.92
CA ASP A 21 5.74 -29.71 15.47
C ASP A 21 5.82 -28.36 14.75
N GLU A 22 5.03 -27.38 15.18
CA GLU A 22 5.08 -26.02 14.61
C GLU A 22 6.42 -25.34 14.90
N LEU A 23 6.93 -25.44 16.14
CA LEU A 23 8.26 -24.92 16.48
C LEU A 23 9.37 -25.58 15.65
N ALA A 24 9.27 -26.91 15.43
CA ALA A 24 10.22 -27.62 14.60
C ALA A 24 10.13 -27.23 13.13
N ALA A 25 8.93 -26.95 12.64
CA ALA A 25 8.68 -26.46 11.29
C ALA A 25 9.29 -25.07 11.09
N LEU A 26 9.03 -24.12 12.01
CA LEU A 26 9.56 -22.76 11.96
C LEU A 26 11.09 -22.69 12.09
N LYS A 27 11.69 -23.55 12.91
CA LYS A 27 13.16 -23.64 13.07
C LYS A 27 13.92 -24.03 11.81
N LYS A 28 13.26 -24.62 10.82
CA LYS A 28 13.89 -24.97 9.53
C LYS A 28 14.19 -23.73 8.67
N PHE A 29 13.56 -22.59 8.96
CA PHE A 29 13.75 -21.37 8.20
C PHE A 29 14.88 -20.53 8.81
N GLU A 30 15.98 -20.36 8.09
CA GLU A 30 17.10 -19.49 8.50
C GLU A 30 16.72 -18.01 8.64
N LYS A 31 15.60 -17.63 8.02
CA LYS A 31 15.05 -16.26 8.04
C LYS A 31 14.03 -16.01 9.16
N VAL A 32 13.93 -16.91 10.13
CA VAL A 32 13.09 -16.74 11.32
C VAL A 32 13.99 -16.45 12.51
N ASP A 33 13.80 -15.29 13.10
CA ASP A 33 14.45 -14.84 14.35
C ASP A 33 13.43 -14.82 15.49
N LEU A 34 13.89 -14.68 16.73
CA LEU A 34 13.06 -14.49 17.93
C LEU A 34 11.88 -15.48 18.03
N LEU A 35 12.17 -16.77 17.91
CA LEU A 35 11.16 -17.81 18.04
C LEU A 35 10.84 -18.06 19.54
N HIS A 36 9.66 -17.60 19.99
CA HIS A 36 9.19 -17.75 21.36
C HIS A 36 8.15 -18.85 21.48
N SER A 37 8.47 -19.86 22.30
CA SER A 37 7.52 -20.92 22.62
C SER A 37 6.60 -20.50 23.76
N PRO A 38 5.27 -20.74 23.68
CA PRO A 38 4.34 -20.51 24.78
C PRO A 38 4.61 -21.41 26.01
N LEU A 39 5.37 -22.50 25.81
CA LEU A 39 5.74 -23.41 26.89
C LEU A 39 7.05 -23.05 27.61
N ALA A 40 7.73 -22.01 27.17
CA ALA A 40 8.95 -21.53 27.83
C ALA A 40 8.59 -20.70 29.07
N ALA A 41 9.44 -20.79 30.11
CA ALA A 41 9.27 -19.99 31.33
C ALA A 41 9.27 -18.49 31.00
N GLY A 42 8.34 -17.76 31.56
CA GLY A 42 8.14 -16.32 31.32
C GLY A 42 7.25 -15.98 30.12
N ASN A 43 6.76 -16.97 29.38
CA ASN A 43 5.87 -16.79 28.22
C ASN A 43 4.41 -17.18 28.51
N GLU A 44 4.01 -17.21 29.78
CA GLU A 44 2.66 -17.62 30.20
C GLU A 44 1.57 -16.74 29.58
N GLY A 45 1.89 -15.46 29.28
CA GLY A 45 0.99 -14.54 28.60
C GLY A 45 0.67 -14.92 27.14
N GLN A 46 1.38 -15.92 26.57
CA GLN A 46 1.09 -16.46 25.25
C GLN A 46 0.03 -17.59 25.28
N ILE A 47 -0.48 -17.94 26.46
CA ILE A 47 -1.52 -18.95 26.66
C ILE A 47 -2.78 -18.21 27.11
N SER A 48 -3.93 -18.55 26.48
CA SER A 48 -5.21 -17.97 26.88
C SER A 48 -5.61 -18.36 28.31
N PRO A 49 -6.41 -17.54 29.01
CA PRO A 49 -6.84 -17.83 30.38
C PRO A 49 -7.58 -19.17 30.54
N ASP A 50 -8.33 -19.59 29.52
CA ASP A 50 -9.03 -20.87 29.43
C ASP A 50 -8.12 -22.02 29.01
N ARG A 51 -6.87 -21.74 28.68
CA ARG A 51 -5.82 -22.69 28.24
C ARG A 51 -6.15 -23.47 26.96
N HIS A 52 -7.16 -23.03 26.20
CA HIS A 52 -7.56 -23.64 24.93
C HIS A 52 -6.85 -23.04 23.69
N SER A 53 -6.07 -21.99 23.90
CA SER A 53 -5.31 -21.31 22.83
C SER A 53 -3.90 -21.01 23.28
N ALA A 54 -2.96 -21.11 22.34
CA ALA A 54 -1.56 -20.72 22.55
C ALA A 54 -1.02 -19.97 21.35
N LEU A 55 -0.10 -19.02 21.59
CA LEU A 55 0.57 -18.23 20.58
C LEU A 55 2.06 -18.61 20.49
N ILE A 56 2.53 -18.93 19.32
CA ILE A 56 3.95 -18.96 19.01
C ILE A 56 4.29 -17.63 18.34
N ILE A 57 5.21 -16.88 18.93
CA ILE A 57 5.65 -15.60 18.40
C ILE A 57 7.00 -15.79 17.73
N PHE A 58 7.13 -15.32 16.50
CA PHE A 58 8.38 -15.30 15.77
C PHE A 58 8.53 -13.99 15.01
N SER A 59 9.76 -13.63 14.68
CA SER A 59 10.05 -12.45 13.86
C SER A 59 10.69 -12.90 12.55
N PRO A 60 10.10 -12.60 11.40
CA PRO A 60 10.80 -12.75 10.13
C PRO A 60 11.98 -11.80 10.08
N ARG A 61 13.10 -12.24 9.50
CA ARG A 61 14.31 -11.43 9.34
C ARG A 61 14.14 -10.41 8.23
N GLY A 62 14.60 -9.18 8.46
CA GLY A 62 14.59 -8.09 7.51
C GLY A 62 13.43 -7.12 7.70
N THR A 63 13.27 -6.23 6.73
CA THR A 63 12.15 -5.30 6.66
C THR A 63 10.84 -6.02 6.28
N TYR A 64 9.70 -5.35 6.45
CA TYR A 64 8.40 -5.88 6.02
C TYR A 64 8.41 -6.28 4.53
N ASP A 65 8.96 -5.43 3.66
CA ASP A 65 9.04 -5.69 2.22
C ASP A 65 9.89 -6.94 1.91
N GLU A 66 11.01 -7.13 2.60
CA GLU A 66 11.85 -8.31 2.45
C GLU A 66 11.17 -9.58 2.99
N ALA A 67 10.51 -9.48 4.14
CA ALA A 67 9.79 -10.59 4.74
C ALA A 67 8.59 -11.03 3.88
N SER A 68 7.87 -10.11 3.26
CA SER A 68 6.73 -10.39 2.39
C SER A 68 7.09 -11.24 1.17
N LEU A 69 8.37 -11.22 0.74
CA LEU A 69 8.82 -12.03 -0.41
C LEU A 69 8.93 -13.52 -0.10
N TYR A 70 9.11 -13.91 1.17
CA TYR A 70 9.29 -15.30 1.54
C TYR A 70 8.28 -15.82 2.57
N ILE A 71 7.42 -14.97 3.10
CA ILE A 71 6.44 -15.35 4.12
C ILE A 71 5.50 -16.47 3.66
N ASP A 72 5.17 -16.53 2.38
CA ASP A 72 4.30 -17.58 1.81
C ASP A 72 4.87 -19.00 2.06
N THR A 73 6.18 -19.15 2.13
CA THR A 73 6.80 -20.44 2.41
C THR A 73 6.61 -20.86 3.87
N ILE A 74 6.61 -19.89 4.79
CA ILE A 74 6.32 -20.09 6.20
C ILE A 74 4.84 -20.43 6.38
N VAL A 75 3.94 -19.67 5.74
CA VAL A 75 2.49 -19.95 5.74
C VAL A 75 2.19 -21.36 5.24
N ALA A 76 2.83 -21.78 4.14
CA ALA A 76 2.68 -23.15 3.63
C ALA A 76 3.17 -24.22 4.60
N SER A 77 4.20 -23.92 5.38
CA SER A 77 4.71 -24.83 6.43
C SER A 77 3.70 -24.97 7.58
N THR A 78 3.18 -23.86 8.10
CA THR A 78 2.11 -23.84 9.12
C THR A 78 0.84 -24.56 8.62
N ALA A 79 0.46 -24.36 7.36
CA ALA A 79 -0.67 -25.08 6.76
C ALA A 79 -0.42 -26.59 6.68
N SER A 80 0.82 -27.03 6.58
CA SER A 80 1.19 -28.47 6.62
C SER A 80 1.03 -29.04 8.02
N VAL A 81 1.39 -28.28 9.06
CA VAL A 81 1.15 -28.65 10.46
C VAL A 81 -0.36 -28.71 10.74
N GLN A 82 -1.15 -27.72 10.25
CA GLN A 82 -2.61 -27.77 10.37
C GLN A 82 -3.21 -29.04 9.75
N LYS A 83 -2.70 -29.48 8.59
CA LYS A 83 -3.17 -30.73 7.94
C LYS A 83 -2.81 -31.98 8.75
N ALA A 84 -1.67 -31.98 9.42
CA ALA A 84 -1.26 -33.10 10.27
C ALA A 84 -2.07 -33.19 11.56
N HIS A 85 -2.65 -32.08 11.99
CA HIS A 85 -3.42 -31.97 13.24
C HIS A 85 -4.85 -31.42 13.01
N PRO A 86 -5.73 -32.16 12.34
CA PRO A 86 -7.06 -31.68 11.95
C PRO A 86 -8.01 -31.34 13.12
N ASP A 87 -7.75 -31.88 14.31
CA ASP A 87 -8.51 -31.60 15.55
C ASP A 87 -8.16 -30.24 16.17
N PHE A 88 -7.16 -29.57 15.65
CA PHE A 88 -6.70 -28.27 16.09
C PHE A 88 -6.90 -27.22 14.99
N TYR A 89 -7.02 -25.98 15.37
CA TYR A 89 -6.91 -24.85 14.48
C TYR A 89 -5.48 -24.29 14.62
N VAL A 90 -4.72 -24.32 13.53
CA VAL A 90 -3.36 -23.74 13.46
C VAL A 90 -3.32 -22.78 12.29
N ASP A 91 -3.05 -21.52 12.58
CA ASP A 91 -2.99 -20.48 11.57
C ASP A 91 -1.95 -19.41 11.95
N GLU A 92 -1.55 -18.64 10.99
CA GLU A 92 -0.54 -17.62 11.13
C GLU A 92 -1.12 -16.24 10.79
N ALA A 93 -0.70 -15.23 11.54
CA ALA A 93 -1.08 -13.84 11.30
C ALA A 93 0.11 -12.90 11.55
N GLY A 94 0.03 -11.70 10.98
CA GLY A 94 1.09 -10.69 11.07
C GLY A 94 1.56 -10.28 9.67
N VAL A 95 2.84 -10.47 9.37
CA VAL A 95 3.40 -10.14 8.04
C VAL A 95 2.68 -10.90 6.91
N SER A 96 2.28 -12.15 7.14
CA SER A 96 1.52 -12.96 6.19
C SER A 96 0.17 -12.34 5.83
N THR A 97 -0.57 -11.88 6.84
CA THR A 97 -1.88 -11.23 6.64
C THR A 97 -1.70 -9.92 5.89
N GLY A 98 -0.69 -9.12 6.24
CA GLY A 98 -0.34 -7.89 5.52
C GLY A 98 0.03 -8.19 4.07
N ALA A 99 0.92 -9.15 3.82
CA ALA A 99 1.32 -9.53 2.47
C ALA A 99 0.16 -10.09 1.63
N ALA A 100 -0.75 -10.84 2.22
CA ALA A 100 -1.96 -11.31 1.55
C ALA A 100 -2.91 -10.16 1.20
N LEU A 101 -3.08 -9.22 2.13
CA LEU A 101 -3.87 -8.01 1.91
C LEU A 101 -3.27 -7.14 0.81
N ASP A 102 -1.95 -6.94 0.81
CA ASP A 102 -1.23 -6.20 -0.23
C ASP A 102 -1.42 -6.82 -1.61
N LYS A 103 -1.37 -8.16 -1.73
CA LYS A 103 -1.65 -8.85 -3.00
C LYS A 103 -3.07 -8.59 -3.51
N VAL A 104 -4.06 -8.62 -2.61
CA VAL A 104 -5.47 -8.36 -2.98
C VAL A 104 -5.67 -6.90 -3.36
N ILE A 105 -5.14 -5.99 -2.56
CA ILE A 105 -5.25 -4.54 -2.80
C ILE A 105 -4.53 -4.17 -4.09
N ASN A 106 -3.27 -4.55 -4.26
CA ASN A 106 -2.48 -4.18 -5.44
C ASN A 106 -3.04 -4.80 -6.71
N GLY A 107 -3.52 -6.06 -6.65
CA GLY A 107 -4.21 -6.69 -7.77
C GLY A 107 -5.55 -6.01 -8.13
N GLY A 108 -6.27 -5.52 -7.12
CA GLY A 108 -7.49 -4.73 -7.27
C GLY A 108 -7.22 -3.34 -7.83
N ILE A 109 -6.26 -2.61 -7.25
CA ILE A 109 -5.89 -1.25 -7.65
C ILE A 109 -5.42 -1.22 -9.11
N ALA A 110 -4.62 -2.20 -9.55
CA ALA A 110 -4.15 -2.25 -10.93
C ALA A 110 -5.31 -2.36 -11.93
N LYS A 111 -6.31 -3.22 -11.64
CA LYS A 111 -7.50 -3.38 -12.50
C LYS A 111 -8.40 -2.13 -12.47
N VAL A 112 -8.68 -1.62 -11.28
CA VAL A 112 -9.50 -0.41 -11.09
C VAL A 112 -8.80 0.81 -11.70
N GLY A 113 -7.48 0.93 -11.52
CA GLY A 113 -6.68 2.00 -12.09
C GLY A 113 -6.68 2.00 -13.62
N LEU A 114 -6.54 0.83 -14.25
CA LEU A 114 -6.64 0.71 -15.71
C LEU A 114 -8.05 1.09 -16.21
N PHE A 115 -9.09 0.60 -15.54
CA PHE A 115 -10.47 0.94 -15.88
C PHE A 115 -10.73 2.45 -15.71
N ALA A 116 -10.29 3.04 -14.62
CA ALA A 116 -10.40 4.48 -14.36
C ALA A 116 -9.65 5.31 -15.41
N LEU A 117 -8.45 4.88 -15.82
CA LEU A 117 -7.69 5.55 -16.87
C LEU A 117 -8.43 5.54 -18.21
N VAL A 118 -8.97 4.40 -18.63
CA VAL A 118 -9.75 4.27 -19.86
C VAL A 118 -11.01 5.12 -19.79
N LEU A 119 -11.74 5.06 -18.67
CA LEU A 119 -12.95 5.88 -18.45
C LEU A 119 -12.63 7.38 -18.50
N THR A 120 -11.55 7.79 -17.85
CA THR A 120 -11.07 9.19 -17.87
C THR A 120 -10.75 9.63 -19.30
N LEU A 121 -10.08 8.80 -20.09
CA LEU A 121 -9.75 9.07 -21.49
C LEU A 121 -11.02 9.24 -22.33
N VAL A 122 -12.03 8.37 -22.15
CA VAL A 122 -13.32 8.47 -22.82
C VAL A 122 -14.05 9.76 -22.44
N ILE A 123 -14.11 10.11 -21.16
CA ILE A 123 -14.72 11.36 -20.68
C ILE A 123 -13.98 12.57 -21.26
N LEU A 124 -12.64 12.56 -21.24
CA LEU A 124 -11.85 13.65 -21.81
C LEU A 124 -12.07 13.77 -23.32
N LEU A 125 -12.20 12.66 -24.03
CA LEU A 125 -12.50 12.66 -25.46
C LEU A 125 -13.86 13.30 -25.76
N LEU A 126 -14.88 12.94 -24.98
CA LEU A 126 -16.22 13.53 -25.13
C LEU A 126 -16.23 15.04 -24.81
N VAL A 127 -15.54 15.45 -23.75
CA VAL A 127 -15.48 16.85 -23.29
C VAL A 127 -14.60 17.72 -24.21
N LEU A 128 -13.46 17.20 -24.64
CA LEU A 128 -12.48 17.93 -25.44
C LEU A 128 -12.71 17.74 -26.95
N GLY A 129 -13.45 16.73 -27.39
CA GLY A 129 -13.79 16.48 -28.79
C GLY A 129 -12.57 16.19 -29.70
N SER A 130 -11.40 15.87 -29.11
CA SER A 130 -10.18 15.60 -29.86
C SER A 130 -9.30 14.62 -29.09
N ALA A 131 -8.87 13.54 -29.75
CA ALA A 131 -8.00 12.53 -29.15
C ALA A 131 -6.65 13.13 -28.68
N VAL A 132 -6.05 13.99 -29.50
CA VAL A 132 -4.77 14.63 -29.15
C VAL A 132 -4.92 15.50 -27.90
N SER A 133 -5.98 16.33 -27.85
CA SER A 133 -6.22 17.17 -26.67
C SER A 133 -6.57 16.38 -25.41
N SER A 134 -7.17 15.20 -25.56
CA SER A 134 -7.50 14.33 -24.43
C SER A 134 -6.28 13.59 -23.87
N LEU A 135 -5.30 13.34 -24.71
CA LEU A 135 -4.07 12.65 -24.31
C LEU A 135 -3.14 13.58 -23.50
N VAL A 136 -3.13 14.89 -23.80
CA VAL A 136 -2.24 15.86 -23.13
C VAL A 136 -2.40 15.87 -21.60
N PRO A 137 -3.61 15.96 -21.00
CA PRO A 137 -3.76 15.91 -19.55
C PRO A 137 -3.23 14.63 -18.92
N VAL A 138 -3.45 13.50 -19.58
CA VAL A 138 -2.98 12.20 -19.09
C VAL A 138 -1.46 12.12 -19.10
N LEU A 139 -0.83 12.57 -20.19
CA LEU A 139 0.64 12.60 -20.28
C LEU A 139 1.25 13.55 -19.25
N VAL A 140 0.65 14.72 -19.03
CA VAL A 140 1.12 15.67 -18.01
C VAL A 140 0.96 15.05 -16.60
N GLY A 141 -0.16 14.40 -16.31
CA GLY A 141 -0.37 13.69 -15.04
C GLY A 141 0.67 12.57 -14.82
N LEU A 142 0.92 11.75 -15.84
CA LEU A 142 1.93 10.69 -15.78
C LEU A 142 3.35 11.25 -15.58
N THR A 143 3.72 12.32 -16.29
CA THR A 143 5.04 12.94 -16.09
C THR A 143 5.20 13.50 -14.67
N ALA A 144 4.14 14.08 -14.09
CA ALA A 144 4.14 14.54 -12.71
C ALA A 144 4.32 13.39 -11.71
N VAL A 145 3.64 12.26 -11.93
CA VAL A 145 3.78 11.05 -11.12
C VAL A 145 5.21 10.51 -11.19
N PHE A 146 5.77 10.35 -12.39
CA PHE A 146 7.16 9.87 -12.55
C PHE A 146 8.18 10.83 -11.93
N ALA A 147 7.99 12.15 -12.08
CA ALA A 147 8.83 13.14 -11.43
C ALA A 147 8.76 13.02 -9.90
N THR A 148 7.57 12.80 -9.34
CA THR A 148 7.38 12.59 -7.90
C THR A 148 8.08 11.32 -7.41
N PHE A 149 8.00 10.20 -8.15
CA PHE A 149 8.75 8.99 -7.84
C PHE A 149 10.27 9.21 -7.88
N GLY A 150 10.76 10.04 -8.77
CA GLY A 150 12.17 10.45 -8.78
C GLY A 150 12.55 11.27 -7.56
N LEU A 151 11.73 12.27 -7.22
CA LEU A 151 11.99 13.18 -6.10
C LEU A 151 11.90 12.49 -4.72
N ILE A 152 10.99 11.52 -4.55
CA ILE A 152 10.78 10.85 -3.26
C ILE A 152 11.97 9.97 -2.85
N THR A 153 12.86 9.61 -3.79
CA THR A 153 14.07 8.82 -3.48
C THR A 153 15.05 9.54 -2.55
N LEU A 154 14.99 10.86 -2.48
CA LEU A 154 15.84 11.64 -1.58
C LEU A 154 15.31 11.60 -0.12
N PRO A 155 14.07 12.00 0.16
CA PRO A 155 13.52 11.96 1.51
C PRO A 155 13.35 10.53 2.04
N SER A 156 13.13 9.51 1.21
CA SER A 156 13.01 8.11 1.65
C SER A 156 14.29 7.54 2.30
N LYS A 157 15.44 8.17 2.06
CA LYS A 157 16.69 7.82 2.75
C LYS A 157 16.76 8.33 4.19
N LEU A 158 15.96 9.32 4.51
CA LEU A 158 15.94 9.98 5.84
C LEU A 158 14.76 9.50 6.69
N VAL A 159 13.63 9.19 6.05
CA VAL A 159 12.41 8.76 6.71
C VAL A 159 11.96 7.46 6.06
N PRO A 160 11.80 6.36 6.82
CA PRO A 160 11.21 5.14 6.30
C PRO A 160 9.82 5.43 5.77
N MET A 161 9.54 4.99 4.55
CA MET A 161 8.25 5.21 3.90
C MET A 161 7.51 3.90 3.76
N ASP A 162 6.24 3.91 4.11
CA ASP A 162 5.33 2.79 3.91
C ASP A 162 5.03 2.58 2.42
N GLY A 163 4.71 1.33 2.02
CA GLY A 163 4.38 0.98 0.64
C GLY A 163 3.20 1.76 0.07
N SER A 164 2.22 2.14 0.93
CA SER A 164 1.02 2.91 0.56
C SER A 164 1.30 4.31 0.00
N VAL A 165 2.50 4.86 0.25
CA VAL A 165 2.92 6.16 -0.33
C VAL A 165 2.94 6.11 -1.85
N LYS A 166 3.30 4.96 -2.44
CA LYS A 166 3.32 4.78 -3.91
C LYS A 166 1.92 4.88 -4.51
N GLU A 167 0.93 4.26 -3.85
CA GLU A 167 -0.47 4.31 -4.28
C GLU A 167 -1.04 5.73 -4.20
N VAL A 168 -0.74 6.44 -3.12
CA VAL A 168 -1.16 7.83 -2.94
C VAL A 168 -0.56 8.73 -4.02
N ILE A 169 0.74 8.60 -4.32
CA ILE A 169 1.40 9.37 -5.39
C ILE A 169 0.72 9.08 -6.73
N LEU A 170 0.45 7.82 -7.03
CA LEU A 170 -0.18 7.43 -8.30
C LEU A 170 -1.61 8.00 -8.41
N LEU A 171 -2.45 7.73 -7.40
CA LEU A 171 -3.87 8.09 -7.44
C LEU A 171 -4.06 9.61 -7.39
N VAL A 172 -3.46 10.26 -6.38
CA VAL A 172 -3.62 11.72 -6.18
C VAL A 172 -2.87 12.49 -7.25
N GLY A 173 -1.63 12.08 -7.57
CA GLY A 173 -0.80 12.73 -8.58
C GLY A 173 -1.44 12.71 -9.97
N LEU A 174 -1.99 11.55 -10.37
CA LEU A 174 -2.67 11.43 -11.67
C LEU A 174 -3.98 12.24 -11.68
N ALA A 175 -4.83 12.12 -10.64
CA ALA A 175 -6.08 12.84 -10.57
C ALA A 175 -5.88 14.36 -10.62
N VAL A 176 -5.04 14.89 -9.74
CA VAL A 176 -4.74 16.32 -9.66
C VAL A 176 -4.04 16.82 -10.93
N GLY A 177 -3.10 16.03 -11.48
CA GLY A 177 -2.40 16.36 -12.72
C GLY A 177 -3.34 16.49 -13.92
N VAL A 178 -4.29 15.56 -14.05
CA VAL A 178 -5.29 15.57 -15.12
C VAL A 178 -6.26 16.76 -14.93
N ASP A 179 -6.78 16.99 -13.72
CA ASP A 179 -7.75 18.05 -13.46
C ASP A 179 -7.18 19.45 -13.71
N TYR A 180 -5.97 19.73 -13.25
CA TYR A 180 -5.32 21.01 -13.48
C TYR A 180 -4.95 21.22 -14.95
N SER A 181 -4.53 20.18 -15.63
CA SER A 181 -4.24 20.23 -17.07
C SER A 181 -5.51 20.51 -17.88
N LEU A 182 -6.62 19.86 -17.50
CA LEU A 182 -7.92 20.08 -18.14
C LEU A 182 -8.41 21.52 -17.94
N PHE A 183 -8.27 22.05 -16.71
CA PHE A 183 -8.63 23.43 -16.41
C PHE A 183 -7.83 24.44 -17.25
N TYR A 184 -6.53 24.21 -17.40
CA TYR A 184 -5.65 25.02 -18.25
C TYR A 184 -6.05 24.92 -19.73
N LEU A 185 -6.25 23.72 -20.25
CA LEU A 185 -6.63 23.52 -21.65
C LEU A 185 -7.99 24.12 -22.01
N ARG A 186 -8.97 24.03 -21.10
CA ARG A 186 -10.26 24.70 -21.29
C ARG A 186 -10.07 26.21 -21.41
N ARG A 187 -9.27 26.80 -20.56
CA ARG A 187 -8.99 28.24 -20.64
C ARG A 187 -8.32 28.64 -21.96
N VAL A 188 -7.33 27.89 -22.42
CA VAL A 188 -6.70 28.12 -23.75
C VAL A 188 -7.73 28.07 -24.86
N ARG A 189 -8.66 27.10 -24.82
CA ARG A 189 -9.72 27.00 -25.85
C ARG A 189 -10.69 28.14 -25.82
N ASP A 190 -11.09 28.59 -24.63
CA ASP A 190 -12.02 29.73 -24.50
C ASP A 190 -11.39 31.03 -25.03
N GLU A 191 -10.11 31.24 -24.75
CA GLU A 191 -9.34 32.37 -25.31
C GLU A 191 -9.21 32.30 -26.84
N ARG A 192 -9.00 31.10 -27.41
CA ARG A 192 -9.00 30.90 -28.87
C ARG A 192 -10.37 31.15 -29.50
N ARG A 193 -11.43 30.71 -28.87
CA ARG A 193 -12.80 30.95 -29.33
C ARG A 193 -13.15 32.43 -29.33
N SER A 194 -12.56 33.24 -28.46
CA SER A 194 -12.70 34.72 -28.45
C SER A 194 -11.89 35.42 -29.53
N GLY A 195 -11.25 34.67 -30.45
CA GLY A 195 -10.52 35.23 -31.58
C GLY A 195 -9.05 35.54 -31.33
N ARG A 196 -8.49 35.13 -30.18
CA ARG A 196 -7.07 35.33 -29.90
C ARG A 196 -6.20 34.33 -30.69
N SER A 197 -4.99 34.76 -31.02
CA SER A 197 -3.99 33.85 -31.61
C SER A 197 -3.61 32.72 -30.62
N GLU A 198 -3.04 31.65 -31.13
CA GLU A 198 -2.64 30.51 -30.30
C GLU A 198 -1.70 30.91 -29.17
N ARG A 199 -0.67 31.69 -29.49
CA ARG A 199 0.30 32.18 -28.51
C ARG A 199 -0.34 33.07 -27.45
N ALA A 200 -1.16 34.02 -27.85
CA ALA A 200 -1.86 34.91 -26.94
C ALA A 200 -2.86 34.18 -26.04
N SER A 201 -3.48 33.09 -26.52
CA SER A 201 -4.37 32.22 -25.74
C SER A 201 -3.61 31.44 -24.67
N ILE A 202 -2.43 30.92 -25.00
CA ILE A 202 -1.56 30.20 -24.05
C ILE A 202 -1.04 31.18 -22.98
N GLU A 203 -0.59 32.38 -23.37
CA GLU A 203 -0.11 33.40 -22.43
C GLU A 203 -1.24 33.86 -21.48
N ALA A 204 -2.43 34.07 -21.99
CA ALA A 204 -3.59 34.43 -21.18
C ALA A 204 -4.02 33.34 -20.20
N ALA A 205 -3.99 32.06 -20.64
CA ALA A 205 -4.26 30.92 -19.79
C ALA A 205 -3.18 30.74 -18.70
N ALA A 206 -1.91 30.97 -19.04
CA ALA A 206 -0.81 30.91 -18.08
C ALA A 206 -0.95 32.00 -17.01
N ALA A 207 -1.27 33.22 -17.41
CA ALA A 207 -1.43 34.35 -16.49
C ALA A 207 -2.65 34.22 -15.54
N THR A 208 -3.66 33.45 -15.92
CA THR A 208 -4.89 33.26 -15.13
C THR A 208 -4.93 31.88 -14.45
N SER A 209 -5.25 30.84 -15.21
CA SER A 209 -5.40 29.48 -14.73
C SER A 209 -4.08 28.90 -14.21
N GLY A 210 -2.96 29.16 -14.91
CA GLY A 210 -1.64 28.71 -14.49
C GLY A 210 -1.25 29.29 -13.13
N ARG A 211 -1.51 30.59 -12.91
CA ARG A 211 -1.26 31.24 -11.61
C ARG A 211 -2.13 30.65 -10.50
N ALA A 212 -3.41 30.39 -10.77
CA ALA A 212 -4.31 29.78 -9.81
C ALA A 212 -3.85 28.37 -9.39
N VAL A 213 -3.43 27.55 -10.36
CA VAL A 213 -2.88 26.22 -10.14
C VAL A 213 -1.61 26.28 -9.29
N LEU A 214 -0.71 27.21 -9.58
CA LEU A 214 0.55 27.39 -8.84
C LEU A 214 0.29 27.79 -7.39
N ILE A 215 -0.62 28.74 -7.14
CA ILE A 215 -1.00 29.15 -5.79
C ILE A 215 -1.64 28.00 -5.03
N SER A 216 -2.56 27.26 -5.66
CA SER A 216 -3.19 26.08 -5.07
C SER A 216 -2.16 25.01 -4.70
N GLY A 217 -1.22 24.72 -5.60
CA GLY A 217 -0.15 23.77 -5.33
C GLY A 217 0.73 24.17 -4.14
N ILE A 218 1.14 25.44 -4.06
CA ILE A 218 1.90 25.96 -2.92
C ILE A 218 1.09 25.85 -1.62
N THR A 219 -0.20 26.16 -1.66
CA THR A 219 -1.07 26.05 -0.47
C THR A 219 -1.13 24.60 0.04
N VAL A 220 -1.26 23.62 -0.87
CA VAL A 220 -1.25 22.20 -0.51
C VAL A 220 0.09 21.80 0.10
N ILE A 221 1.22 22.23 -0.47
CA ILE A 221 2.55 21.97 0.07
C ILE A 221 2.67 22.52 1.50
N ILE A 222 2.23 23.76 1.73
CA ILE A 222 2.28 24.38 3.07
C ILE A 222 1.40 23.59 4.06
N ALA A 223 0.18 23.21 3.65
CA ALA A 223 -0.73 22.44 4.49
C ALA A 223 -0.12 21.06 4.87
N MET A 224 0.45 20.35 3.91
CA MET A 224 1.09 19.07 4.16
C MET A 224 2.37 19.20 5.01
N ALA A 225 3.17 20.25 4.79
CA ALA A 225 4.32 20.55 5.64
C ALA A 225 3.90 20.84 7.08
N GLY A 226 2.75 21.48 7.28
CA GLY A 226 2.15 21.71 8.61
C GLY A 226 1.82 20.40 9.34
N MET A 227 1.38 19.36 8.63
CA MET A 227 1.14 18.04 9.22
C MET A 227 2.43 17.40 9.75
N LEU A 228 3.57 17.58 9.07
CA LEU A 228 4.87 17.10 9.57
C LEU A 228 5.27 17.76 10.88
N LEU A 229 4.83 18.99 11.13
CA LEU A 229 5.12 19.74 12.36
C LEU A 229 4.20 19.34 13.52
N SER A 230 3.08 18.68 13.26
CA SER A 230 2.14 18.22 14.31
C SER A 230 2.70 17.09 15.17
N GLY A 231 3.76 16.41 14.71
CA GLY A 231 4.50 15.44 15.50
C GLY A 231 3.78 14.10 15.73
N ASP A 232 2.66 13.85 15.10
CA ASP A 232 2.02 12.53 15.12
C ASP A 232 2.92 11.52 14.41
N LYS A 233 3.59 10.71 15.23
CA LYS A 233 4.27 9.49 14.78
C LYS A 233 3.22 8.41 14.61
N THR A 234 2.64 8.30 13.42
CA THR A 234 1.91 7.10 13.02
C THR A 234 2.85 5.95 12.78
#